data_4ccee16ef5d7560006307b9a72ef8545
#
_entry.id   4ccee16ef5d7560006307b9a72ef8545
#
_cell.length_a   1.000
_cell.length_b   1.000
_cell.length_c   1.000
_cell.angle_alpha   90.00
_cell.angle_beta   90.00
_cell.angle_gamma   90.00
#
_symmetry.space_group_name_H-M   'P 1'
#
loop_
_entity.id
_entity.type
_entity.pdbx_description
1 polymer ?
#
loop_
_entity_poly.entity_id
_entity_poly.type
_entity_poly.pdbx_seq_one_letter_code
_entity_poly.pdbx_strand_id
1 'polypeptide(L)'
;MIEKINDLIDLTEWKTKKQINEELRVYSVRLNERTFRKNVENHNELYFDHEKEFYVAHSSKGYKMTKDTEEIRESLRDSLKRGLDQLSKYHKGIKALGENANFNLSIKDNELVFVEE
;
A
#
# COMPACT_ATOMS: atom_id res chain seq x y z
N MET A 1 14.94 -3.33 -6.22
CA MET A 1 14.18 -3.54 -7.47
C MET A 1 13.39 -2.33 -7.94
N ILE A 2 12.75 -1.60 -7.04
CA ILE A 2 12.00 -0.39 -7.43
C ILE A 2 12.92 0.64 -8.09
N GLU A 3 14.11 0.85 -7.56
CA GLU A 3 15.09 1.75 -8.17
C GLU A 3 15.50 1.30 -9.58
N LYS A 4 15.63 0.00 -9.80
CA LYS A 4 15.95 -0.56 -11.13
C LYS A 4 14.82 -0.31 -12.12
N ILE A 5 13.57 -0.43 -11.67
CA ILE A 5 12.40 -0.11 -12.50
C ILE A 5 12.41 1.39 -12.81
N ASN A 6 12.69 2.24 -11.83
CA ASN A 6 12.77 3.68 -12.03
C ASN A 6 13.91 4.08 -12.98
N ASP A 7 14.97 3.29 -13.07
CA ASP A 7 16.06 3.53 -14.04
C ASP A 7 15.62 3.27 -15.49
N LEU A 8 14.65 2.38 -15.69
CA LEU A 8 14.12 2.02 -17.00
C LEU A 8 12.94 2.89 -17.43
N ILE A 9 12.07 3.22 -16.47
CA ILE A 9 10.87 4.02 -16.70
C ILE A 9 10.76 5.07 -15.59
N ASP A 10 10.07 6.17 -15.87
CA ASP A 10 9.94 7.25 -14.89
C ASP A 10 8.80 6.96 -13.90
N LEU A 11 9.14 6.52 -12.68
CA LEU A 11 8.19 6.33 -11.59
C LEU A 11 7.96 7.60 -10.75
N THR A 12 8.60 8.71 -11.08
CA THR A 12 8.35 9.99 -10.40
C THR A 12 7.05 10.65 -10.85
N GLU A 13 6.37 10.06 -11.83
CA GLU A 13 5.03 10.42 -12.27
C GLU A 13 4.06 9.29 -12.00
N TRP A 14 2.79 9.61 -11.83
CA TRP A 14 1.75 8.61 -11.61
C TRP A 14 1.63 7.68 -12.82
N LYS A 15 1.74 6.36 -12.57
CA LYS A 15 1.58 5.32 -13.60
C LYS A 15 0.78 4.16 -13.05
N THR A 16 -0.20 3.74 -13.83
CA THR A 16 -0.95 2.52 -13.52
C THR A 16 -0.08 1.29 -13.74
N LYS A 17 -0.45 0.15 -13.15
CA LYS A 17 0.25 -1.13 -13.39
C LYS A 17 0.30 -1.46 -14.87
N LYS A 18 -0.76 -1.18 -15.60
CA LYS A 18 -0.84 -1.39 -17.05
C LYS A 18 0.21 -0.55 -17.78
N GLN A 19 0.32 0.73 -17.45
CA GLN A 19 1.30 1.63 -18.04
C GLN A 19 2.73 1.18 -17.72
N ILE A 20 2.99 0.81 -16.47
CA ILE A 20 4.30 0.31 -16.04
C ILE A 20 4.67 -0.94 -16.86
N ASN A 21 3.76 -1.89 -16.99
CA ASN A 21 4.00 -3.12 -17.74
C ASN A 21 4.25 -2.84 -19.22
N GLU A 22 3.49 -1.96 -19.84
CA GLU A 22 3.66 -1.57 -21.25
C GLU A 22 5.02 -0.90 -21.49
N GLU A 23 5.45 0.00 -20.62
CA GLU A 23 6.74 0.67 -20.75
C GLU A 23 7.91 -0.30 -20.52
N LEU A 24 7.78 -1.23 -19.58
CA LEU A 24 8.81 -2.25 -19.32
C LEU A 24 8.97 -3.24 -20.46
N ARG A 25 7.94 -3.45 -21.26
CA ARG A 25 8.00 -4.34 -22.44
C ARG A 25 9.06 -3.93 -23.46
N VAL A 26 9.32 -2.64 -23.58
CA VAL A 26 10.37 -2.12 -24.48
C VAL A 26 11.74 -2.69 -24.10
N TYR A 27 11.94 -3.03 -22.84
CA TYR A 27 13.18 -3.61 -22.30
C TYR A 27 13.09 -5.14 -22.15
N SER A 28 12.06 -5.79 -22.73
CA SER A 28 11.80 -7.21 -22.57
C SER A 28 11.61 -7.67 -21.11
N VAL A 29 11.11 -6.77 -20.27
CA VAL A 29 10.83 -7.03 -18.86
C VAL A 29 9.32 -7.22 -18.67
N ARG A 30 8.95 -8.33 -18.01
CA ARG A 30 7.55 -8.57 -17.59
C ARG A 30 7.37 -8.18 -16.14
N LEU A 31 6.27 -7.48 -15.88
CA LEU A 31 5.86 -7.15 -14.53
C LEU A 31 5.01 -8.29 -13.97
N ASN A 32 5.51 -8.92 -12.90
CA ASN A 32 4.69 -9.82 -12.10
C ASN A 32 4.03 -8.99 -10.98
N GLU A 33 2.71 -8.91 -10.97
CA GLU A 33 1.96 -8.08 -10.02
C GLU A 33 2.29 -8.40 -8.57
N ARG A 34 2.35 -9.68 -8.22
CA ARG A 34 2.62 -10.12 -6.86
C ARG A 34 4.02 -9.70 -6.42
N THR A 35 5.01 -9.93 -7.27
CA THR A 35 6.40 -9.56 -7.01
C THR A 35 6.55 -8.05 -6.93
N PHE A 36 5.91 -7.31 -7.82
CA PHE A 36 5.92 -5.85 -7.80
C PHE A 36 5.35 -5.31 -6.50
N ARG A 37 4.20 -5.81 -6.07
CA ARG A 37 3.55 -5.40 -4.82
C ARG A 37 4.45 -5.67 -3.62
N LYS A 38 5.10 -6.84 -3.59
CA LYS A 38 6.06 -7.21 -2.55
C LYS A 38 7.24 -6.26 -2.52
N ASN A 39 7.77 -5.91 -3.67
CA ASN A 39 8.88 -4.96 -3.79
C ASN A 39 8.50 -3.57 -3.32
N VAL A 40 7.29 -3.12 -3.61
CA VAL A 40 6.76 -1.84 -3.10
C VAL A 40 6.68 -1.88 -1.57
N GLU A 41 6.14 -2.94 -1.00
CA GLU A 41 6.04 -3.10 0.46
C GLU A 41 7.43 -3.06 1.11
N ASN A 42 8.38 -3.81 0.58
CA ASN A 42 9.75 -3.85 1.10
C ASN A 42 10.44 -2.50 0.99
N HIS A 43 10.26 -1.81 -0.12
CA HIS A 43 10.81 -0.46 -0.34
C HIS A 43 10.26 0.52 0.69
N ASN A 44 8.95 0.49 0.93
CA ASN A 44 8.30 1.39 1.87
C ASN A 44 8.68 1.11 3.32
N GLU A 45 8.93 -0.17 3.68
CA GLU A 45 9.48 -0.51 4.98
C GLU A 45 10.86 0.15 5.19
N LEU A 46 11.71 0.11 4.17
CA LEU A 46 13.01 0.77 4.22
C LEU A 46 12.89 2.30 4.29
N TYR A 47 11.87 2.86 3.65
CA TYR A 47 11.57 4.29 3.78
C TYR A 47 11.20 4.64 5.24
N PHE A 48 10.39 3.84 5.90
CA PHE A 48 10.03 4.05 7.30
C PHE A 48 11.25 3.96 8.23
N ASP A 49 12.22 3.15 7.87
CA ASP A 49 13.49 3.01 8.60
C ASP A 49 14.53 4.07 8.20
N HIS A 50 14.13 5.05 7.40
CA HIS A 50 14.98 6.12 6.88
C HIS A 50 16.13 5.65 5.99
N GLU A 51 16.03 4.45 5.41
CA GLU A 51 17.02 3.89 4.49
C GLU A 51 16.75 4.25 3.02
N LYS A 52 15.57 4.77 2.73
CA LYS A 52 15.17 5.24 1.39
C LYS A 52 14.67 6.67 1.46
N GLU A 53 14.99 7.42 0.43
CA GLU A 53 14.61 8.84 0.31
C GLU A 53 13.18 9.04 -0.21
N PHE A 54 12.73 8.11 -1.05
CA PHE A 54 11.40 8.17 -1.68
C PHE A 54 10.49 7.09 -1.15
N TYR A 55 9.22 7.43 -1.03
CA TYR A 55 8.12 6.50 -0.74
C TYR A 55 7.41 6.15 -2.05
N VAL A 56 6.98 4.91 -2.21
CA VAL A 56 6.15 4.49 -3.35
C VAL A 56 4.69 4.63 -2.97
N ALA A 57 4.08 5.74 -3.38
CA ALA A 57 2.68 6.01 -3.12
C ALA A 57 1.77 5.24 -4.08
N HIS A 58 0.59 4.87 -3.61
CA HIS A 58 -0.44 4.21 -4.41
C HIS A 58 -1.76 4.95 -4.26
N SER A 59 -2.43 5.19 -5.38
CA SER A 59 -3.74 5.83 -5.42
C SER A 59 -4.53 5.32 -6.63
N SER A 60 -5.70 5.90 -6.89
CA SER A 60 -6.48 5.61 -8.10
C SER A 60 -5.72 5.93 -9.40
N LYS A 61 -4.70 6.78 -9.32
CA LYS A 61 -3.85 7.15 -10.46
C LYS A 61 -2.72 6.14 -10.73
N GLY A 62 -2.53 5.16 -9.86
CA GLY A 62 -1.49 4.14 -9.95
C GLY A 62 -0.42 4.32 -8.88
N TYR A 63 0.84 4.19 -9.29
CA TYR A 63 2.01 4.25 -8.40
C TYR A 63 2.88 5.45 -8.74
N LYS A 64 3.54 6.00 -7.72
CA LYS A 64 4.47 7.12 -7.87
C LYS A 64 5.54 7.07 -6.79
N MET A 65 6.81 7.22 -7.18
CA MET A 65 7.88 7.48 -6.22
C MET A 65 7.87 8.96 -5.85
N THR A 66 7.71 9.27 -4.58
CA THR A 66 7.50 10.65 -4.15
C THR A 66 8.13 10.94 -2.78
N LYS A 67 8.50 12.20 -2.58
CA LYS A 67 8.82 12.78 -1.27
C LYS A 67 7.70 13.68 -0.77
N ASP A 68 6.68 13.92 -1.57
CA ASP A 68 5.58 14.83 -1.24
C ASP A 68 4.78 14.26 -0.06
N THR A 69 4.78 14.98 1.05
CA THR A 69 4.14 14.56 2.29
C THR A 69 2.63 14.33 2.10
N GLU A 70 1.96 15.13 1.30
CA GLU A 70 0.53 14.98 1.05
C GLU A 70 0.22 13.72 0.24
N GLU A 71 1.02 13.43 -0.78
CA GLU A 71 0.87 12.21 -1.57
C GLU A 71 1.12 10.95 -0.73
N ILE A 72 2.13 10.99 0.12
CA ILE A 72 2.43 9.91 1.07
C ILE A 72 1.26 9.74 2.06
N ARG A 73 0.75 10.83 2.59
CA ARG A 73 -0.36 10.82 3.56
C ARG A 73 -1.64 10.23 2.95
N GLU A 74 -1.96 10.60 1.72
CA GLU A 74 -3.10 10.03 1.00
C GLU A 74 -2.94 8.53 0.78
N SER A 75 -1.76 8.08 0.40
CA SER A 75 -1.46 6.66 0.24
C SER A 75 -1.62 5.89 1.55
N LEU A 76 -1.17 6.45 2.67
CA LEU A 76 -1.33 5.86 4.00
C LEU A 76 -2.80 5.81 4.44
N ARG A 77 -3.60 6.82 4.11
CA ARG A 77 -5.05 6.82 4.38
C ARG A 77 -5.76 5.71 3.63
N ASP A 78 -5.39 5.47 2.37
CA ASP A 78 -5.94 4.36 1.60
C ASP A 78 -5.62 3.01 2.24
N SER A 79 -4.39 2.85 2.73
CA SER A 79 -3.98 1.63 3.44
C SER A 79 -4.76 1.45 4.73
N LEU A 80 -4.97 2.53 5.49
CA LEU A 80 -5.78 2.51 6.73
C LEU A 80 -7.21 2.08 6.43
N LYS A 81 -7.82 2.67 5.41
CA LYS A 81 -9.20 2.35 5.01
C LYS A 81 -9.36 0.87 4.66
N ARG A 82 -8.42 0.32 3.87
CA ARG A 82 -8.44 -1.10 3.51
C ARG A 82 -8.26 -2.00 4.74
N GLY A 83 -7.37 -1.62 5.65
CA GLY A 83 -7.16 -2.34 6.90
C GLY A 83 -8.42 -2.35 7.77
N LEU A 84 -9.11 -1.22 7.89
CA LEU A 84 -10.37 -1.10 8.63
C LEU A 84 -11.46 -2.00 8.02
N ASP A 85 -11.57 -2.02 6.69
CA ASP A 85 -12.55 -2.86 5.99
C ASP A 85 -12.29 -4.36 6.27
N GLN A 86 -11.04 -4.79 6.24
CA GLN A 86 -10.66 -6.18 6.52
C GLN A 86 -10.97 -6.57 7.97
N LEU A 87 -10.63 -5.72 8.92
CA LEU A 87 -10.90 -5.98 10.34
C LEU A 87 -12.40 -6.01 10.63
N SER A 88 -13.17 -5.15 9.98
CA SER A 88 -14.63 -5.14 10.09
C SER A 88 -15.23 -6.46 9.59
N LYS A 89 -14.73 -6.97 8.46
CA LYS A 89 -15.17 -8.27 7.92
C LYS A 89 -14.85 -9.42 8.86
N TYR A 90 -13.66 -9.44 9.43
CA TYR A 90 -13.25 -10.45 10.41
C TYR A 90 -14.18 -10.43 11.62
N HIS A 91 -14.45 -9.25 12.18
CA HIS A 91 -15.30 -9.07 13.34
C HIS A 91 -16.74 -9.57 13.08
N LYS A 92 -17.31 -9.22 11.92
CA LYS A 92 -18.63 -9.70 11.50
C LYS A 92 -18.67 -11.21 11.32
N GLY A 93 -17.60 -11.77 10.73
CA GLY A 93 -17.48 -13.21 10.52
C GLY A 93 -17.45 -13.98 11.83
N ILE A 94 -16.67 -13.54 12.81
CA ILE A 94 -16.59 -14.17 14.14
C ILE A 94 -17.94 -14.12 14.85
N LYS A 95 -18.64 -13.00 14.80
CA LYS A 95 -20.00 -12.89 15.37
C LYS A 95 -20.99 -13.81 14.69
N ALA A 96 -20.93 -13.96 13.36
CA ALA A 96 -21.80 -14.84 12.61
C ALA A 96 -21.59 -16.31 12.97
N LEU A 97 -20.38 -16.70 13.39
CA LEU A 97 -20.07 -18.04 13.88
C LEU A 97 -20.53 -18.27 15.32
N GLY A 98 -21.10 -17.26 15.98
CA GLY A 98 -21.52 -17.35 17.38
C GLY A 98 -20.36 -17.24 18.37
N GLU A 99 -19.19 -16.83 17.92
CA GLU A 99 -18.01 -16.62 18.75
C GLU A 99 -17.94 -15.16 19.21
N ASN A 100 -17.37 -14.95 20.39
CA ASN A 100 -17.11 -13.62 20.89
C ASN A 100 -15.75 -13.15 20.35
N ALA A 101 -15.73 -11.98 19.73
CA ALA A 101 -14.49 -11.33 19.42
C ALA A 101 -13.83 -10.86 20.73
N ASN A 102 -12.53 -11.12 20.90
CA ASN A 102 -11.76 -10.70 22.08
C ASN A 102 -11.42 -9.22 22.08
N PHE A 103 -11.91 -8.48 21.10
CA PHE A 103 -11.64 -7.05 20.96
C PHE A 103 -12.80 -6.37 20.25
N ASN A 104 -12.95 -5.09 20.52
CA ASN A 104 -13.82 -4.21 19.76
C ASN A 104 -12.97 -3.28 18.90
N LEU A 105 -13.46 -3.04 17.67
CA LEU A 105 -12.87 -2.05 16.80
C LEU A 105 -13.58 -0.71 16.98
N SER A 106 -12.83 0.33 17.25
CA SER A 106 -13.37 1.67 17.23
C SER A 106 -12.44 2.60 16.46
N ILE A 107 -13.02 3.60 15.81
CA ILE A 107 -12.26 4.65 15.15
C ILE A 107 -12.38 5.89 16.03
N LYS A 108 -11.24 6.36 16.53
CA LYS A 108 -11.17 7.56 17.34
C LYS A 108 -10.08 8.47 16.77
N ASP A 109 -10.45 9.70 16.39
CA ASP A 109 -9.52 10.67 15.83
C ASP A 109 -8.75 10.15 14.60
N ASN A 110 -9.45 9.40 13.72
CA ASN A 110 -8.88 8.73 12.55
C ASN A 110 -7.86 7.62 12.88
N GLU A 111 -7.84 7.14 14.10
CA GLU A 111 -6.99 6.01 14.50
C GLU A 111 -7.83 4.78 14.78
N LEU A 112 -7.28 3.62 14.43
CA LEU A 112 -7.86 2.33 14.77
C LEU A 112 -7.48 1.99 16.20
N VAL A 113 -8.49 1.82 17.05
CA VAL A 113 -8.29 1.45 18.45
C VAL A 113 -8.82 0.05 18.69
N PHE A 114 -7.98 -0.83 19.24
CA PHE A 114 -8.37 -2.13 19.74
C PHE A 114 -8.70 -2.02 21.20
N VAL A 115 -9.89 -2.46 21.56
CA VAL A 115 -10.32 -2.51 22.98
C VAL A 115 -10.55 -3.97 23.33
N GLU A 116 -9.80 -4.49 24.30
CA GLU A 116 -10.04 -5.82 24.86
C GLU A 116 -11.34 -5.81 25.64
N GLU A 117 -12.15 -6.82 25.42
CA GLU A 117 -13.35 -7.05 26.21
C GLU A 117 -13.04 -7.75 27.54
#